data_d2dc7b35b6e529e33c93d4ebdfb98673
#
_entry.id   d2dc7b35b6e529e33c93d4ebdfb98673
#
_cell.length_a   1.000
_cell.length_b   1.000
_cell.length_c   1.000
_cell.angle_alpha   90.00
_cell.angle_beta   90.00
_cell.angle_gamma   90.00
#
_symmetry.space_group_name_H-M   'P 1'
#
loop_
_entity.id
_entity.type
_entity.pdbx_description
1 polymer ?
#
loop_
_entity_poly.entity_id
_entity_poly.type
_entity_poly.pdbx_seq_one_letter_code
_entity_poly.pdbx_strand_id
1 'polypeptide(L)' 'MIEIPGYTVLRLLGHGGMATVYLAQQKSLGREVALKVLTP' A
#
# COMPACT_ATOMS: atom_id res chain seq x y z
N MET A 1 -1.78 -7.53 8.79
CA MET A 1 -1.44 -6.57 7.74
C MET A 1 -2.50 -6.60 6.67
N ILE A 2 -2.78 -5.46 6.05
CA ILE A 2 -3.78 -5.35 4.99
C ILE A 2 -3.34 -6.11 3.74
N GLU A 3 -4.32 -6.72 3.05
CA GLU A 3 -4.07 -7.36 1.77
C GLU A 3 -4.80 -6.58 0.68
N ILE A 4 -4.09 -6.31 -0.42
CA ILE A 4 -4.63 -5.59 -1.56
C ILE A 4 -4.40 -6.46 -2.80
N PRO A 5 -5.47 -6.87 -3.50
CA PRO A 5 -5.32 -7.72 -4.68
C PRO A 5 -4.39 -7.10 -5.72
N GLY A 6 -3.47 -7.90 -6.23
CA GLY A 6 -2.50 -7.45 -7.23
C GLY A 6 -1.25 -6.80 -6.65
N TYR A 7 -1.17 -6.64 -5.33
CA TYR A 7 -0.04 -6.00 -4.66
C TYR A 7 0.44 -6.82 -3.47
N THR A 8 1.74 -6.77 -3.25
CA THR A 8 2.34 -7.31 -2.03
C THR A 8 2.74 -6.14 -1.16
N VAL A 9 2.08 -5.97 -0.01
CA VAL A 9 2.38 -4.87 0.90
C VAL A 9 3.68 -5.19 1.62
N LEU A 10 4.66 -4.29 1.52
CA LEU A 10 6.00 -4.48 2.06
C LEU A 10 6.16 -3.83 3.43
N ARG A 11 5.74 -2.58 3.57
CA ARG A 11 5.81 -1.89 4.85
C ARG A 11 4.97 -0.62 4.86
N LEU A 12 4.73 -0.12 6.06
CA LEU A 12 4.05 1.15 6.27
C LEU A 12 5.01 2.29 6.00
N LEU A 13 4.58 3.26 5.17
CA LEU A 13 5.34 4.49 4.93
C LEU A 13 4.89 5.62 5.85
N GLY A 14 3.59 5.69 6.13
CA GLY A 14 3.07 6.73 7.00
C GLY A 14 1.57 6.62 7.16
N HIS A 15 1.02 7.40 8.08
CA HIS A 15 -0.42 7.45 8.27
C HIS A 15 -0.82 8.84 8.76
N GLY A 16 -2.04 9.22 8.45
CA GLY A 16 -2.65 10.44 8.94
C GLY A 16 -4.08 10.16 9.36
N GLY A 17 -4.87 11.21 9.57
CA GLY A 17 -6.23 11.05 10.10
C GLY A 17 -7.14 10.18 9.26
N MET A 18 -7.05 10.25 7.94
CA MET A 18 -7.98 9.57 7.04
C MET A 18 -7.31 8.68 6.02
N ALA A 19 -6.00 8.50 6.10
CA ALA A 19 -5.28 7.73 5.11
C ALA A 19 -4.07 7.05 5.71
N THR A 20 -3.72 5.91 5.14
CA THR A 20 -2.50 5.18 5.45
C THR A 20 -1.77 4.92 4.15
N VAL A 21 -0.46 5.14 4.12
CA VAL A 21 0.34 4.94 2.92
C VAL A 21 1.28 3.77 3.15
N TYR A 22 1.24 2.82 2.23
CA TYR A 22 2.09 1.64 2.27
C TYR A 22 3.04 1.62 1.08
N LEU A 23 4.24 1.10 1.30
CA LEU A 23 5.10 0.67 0.22
C LEU A 23 4.64 -0.72 -0.19
N ALA A 24 4.41 -0.93 -1.48
CA ALA A 24 3.94 -2.21 -1.98
C ALA A 24 4.62 -2.53 -3.31
N GLN A 25 4.64 -3.80 -3.64
CA GLN A 25 5.09 -4.25 -4.94
C GLN A 25 3.88 -4.54 -5.81
N GLN A 26 3.84 -3.92 -6.98
CA GLN A 26 2.82 -4.21 -7.98
C GLN A 26 3.18 -5.49 -8.70
N LYS A 27 2.40 -6.54 -8.51
CA LYS A 27 2.75 -7.88 -9.00
C LYS A 27 2.84 -7.95 -10.51
N SER A 28 1.93 -7.29 -11.21
CA SER A 28 1.86 -7.37 -12.66
C SER A 28 3.10 -6.81 -13.34
N LEU A 29 3.73 -5.78 -12.76
CA LEU A 29 4.89 -5.11 -13.35
C LEU A 29 6.17 -5.32 -12.55
N GLY A 30 6.09 -5.97 -11.38
CA GLY A 30 7.25 -6.24 -10.54
C GLY A 30 7.92 -4.98 -10.01
N ARG A 31 7.17 -3.90 -9.81
CA ARG A 31 7.74 -2.62 -9.37
C ARG A 31 7.16 -2.19 -8.04
N GLU A 32 7.92 -1.37 -7.32
CA GLU A 32 7.46 -0.80 -6.05
C GLU A 32 6.65 0.45 -6.30
N VAL A 33 5.57 0.58 -5.53
CA VAL A 33 4.65 1.72 -5.62
C VAL A 33 4.22 2.12 -4.22
N ALA A 34 3.76 3.36 -4.08
CA ALA A 34 3.13 3.82 -2.86
C ALA A 34 1.62 3.67 -3.01
N LEU A 35 0.99 2.99 -2.06
CA LEU A 35 -0.46 2.81 -2.04
C LEU A 35 -1.05 3.63 -0.91
N LYS A 36 -1.98 4.52 -1.25
CA LYS A 36 -2.71 5.31 -0.27
C LYS A 36 -4.05 4.64 -0.03
N VAL A 37 -4.27 4.18 1.19
CA VAL A 37 -5.52 3.54 1.59
C VAL A 37 -6.30 4.53 2.44
N LEU A 38 -7.50 4.86 1.97
CA LEU A 38 -8.36 5.82 2.65
C LEU A 38 -9.23 5.11 3.68
N THR A 39 -9.38 5.72 4.84
CA THR A 39 -10.25 5.20 5.90
C THR A 39 -11.54 5.99 5.87
N PRO A 40 -12.70 5.33 5.82
CA PRO A 40 -13.98 6.04 5.84
C PRO A 40 -14.27 6.71 7.18
#